data_65e521000cf1139bd0d0672762a88bb7
#
_entry.id   65e521000cf1139bd0d0672762a88bb7
#
_cell.length_a   1.000
_cell.length_b   1.000
_cell.length_c   1.000
_cell.angle_alpha   90.00
_cell.angle_beta   90.00
_cell.angle_gamma   90.00
#
_symmetry.space_group_name_H-M   'P 1'
#
loop_
_entity.id
_entity.type
_entity.pdbx_description
1 polymer ?
#
loop_
_entity_poly.entity_id
_entity_poly.type
_entity_poly.pdbx_seq_one_letter_code
_entity_poly.pdbx_strand_id
1 'polypeptide(L)'
;VREKPLGYTGWNNSADQGIPCPDKNCLKVKVNREGASKTGDQVKDVSTGGGTRAQDFTTIATQYFNHSTDSPIDTSASCQGNYVIIIGDGDWVRHEQAMIATTALATGNNNIKTYAIAFGPGISDEGMLNFDELAVAGGTERVRIASDGNMLKEVLNDIISGLIVDRVSFTSPSI
;
A
#
# COMPACT_ATOMS: atom_id res chain seq x y z
N VAL A 1 -6.88 -13.11 16.41
CA VAL A 1 -6.38 -12.21 15.34
C VAL A 1 -5.50 -11.17 16.02
N ARG A 2 -4.20 -11.22 15.76
CA ARG A 2 -3.26 -10.20 16.27
C ARG A 2 -3.54 -8.87 15.56
N GLU A 3 -3.89 -7.87 16.33
CA GLU A 3 -3.92 -6.49 15.80
C GLU A 3 -2.49 -6.04 15.54
N LYS A 4 -2.18 -5.81 14.29
CA LYS A 4 -0.92 -5.19 13.91
C LYS A 4 -1.17 -3.76 13.48
N PRO A 5 -0.34 -2.81 13.91
CA PRO A 5 -0.52 -1.42 13.55
C PRO A 5 -0.34 -1.23 12.04
N LEU A 6 -1.24 -0.47 11.44
CA LEU A 6 -1.17 -0.05 10.06
C LEU A 6 -1.06 1.46 10.00
N GLY A 7 -0.10 1.97 9.29
CA GLY A 7 0.06 3.40 9.13
C GLY A 7 1.53 3.80 9.03
N TYR A 8 1.79 5.00 8.63
CA TYR A 8 3.13 5.52 8.41
C TYR A 8 3.43 6.68 9.35
N THR A 9 4.58 6.69 9.97
CA THR A 9 4.98 7.82 10.80
C THR A 9 5.97 8.69 10.10
N GLY A 10 5.55 9.70 9.49
CA GLY A 10 6.36 10.85 9.21
C GLY A 10 7.75 10.57 8.68
N TRP A 11 7.87 10.93 7.48
CA TRP A 11 9.12 11.21 6.85
C TRP A 11 9.89 12.24 7.67
N ASN A 12 11.06 11.90 8.10
CA ASN A 12 12.03 12.84 8.64
C ASN A 12 12.90 13.31 7.47
N ASN A 13 13.23 14.58 7.38
CA ASN A 13 14.09 15.16 6.33
C ASN A 13 15.49 14.53 6.22
N SER A 14 15.90 13.70 7.13
CA SER A 14 17.06 12.82 7.01
C SER A 14 16.84 11.61 6.12
N ALA A 15 15.72 11.50 5.53
CA ALA A 15 15.27 10.48 4.60
C ALA A 15 16.05 10.39 3.29
N ASP A 16 16.89 11.34 2.98
CA ASP A 16 17.89 11.21 1.91
C ASP A 16 18.78 9.97 2.05
N GLN A 17 18.71 9.31 3.18
CA GLN A 17 19.51 8.14 3.52
C GLN A 17 18.82 6.80 3.30
N GLY A 18 17.58 6.78 2.80
CA GLY A 18 16.85 5.51 2.65
C GLY A 18 16.76 4.78 3.99
N ILE A 19 16.44 5.51 5.05
CA ILE A 19 16.43 4.95 6.40
C ILE A 19 15.33 3.91 6.47
N PRO A 20 15.69 2.67 6.72
CA PRO A 20 14.72 1.64 7.01
C PRO A 20 13.83 2.07 8.17
N CYS A 21 12.62 1.57 8.17
CA CYS A 21 11.77 1.60 9.34
C CYS A 21 12.35 0.64 10.39
N PRO A 22 13.23 1.05 11.29
CA PRO A 22 13.93 0.13 12.17
C PRO A 22 13.01 -0.42 13.26
N ASP A 23 11.85 0.17 13.42
CA ASP A 23 10.88 -0.21 14.43
C ASP A 23 9.44 0.11 14.01
N LYS A 24 8.50 -0.33 14.83
CA LYS A 24 7.07 -0.07 14.69
C LYS A 24 6.64 1.41 14.67
N ASN A 25 7.56 2.34 14.79
CA ASN A 25 7.27 3.78 14.77
C ASN A 25 7.09 4.35 13.35
N CYS A 26 7.37 3.56 12.34
CA CYS A 26 7.14 3.92 10.96
C CYS A 26 5.66 3.94 10.54
N LEU A 27 4.78 3.40 11.36
CA LEU A 27 3.36 3.31 11.06
C LEU A 27 2.60 4.43 11.73
N LYS A 28 1.95 5.30 10.97
CA LYS A 28 1.34 6.54 11.47
C LYS A 28 -0.11 6.42 11.88
N VAL A 29 -0.88 5.63 11.17
CA VAL A 29 -2.32 5.48 11.40
C VAL A 29 -2.67 4.02 11.59
N LYS A 30 -3.36 3.69 12.67
CA LYS A 30 -3.88 2.34 12.93
C LYS A 30 -5.30 2.22 12.42
N VAL A 31 -5.64 1.08 11.85
CA VAL A 31 -7.05 0.72 11.67
C VAL A 31 -7.61 0.34 13.04
N ASN A 32 -8.44 1.20 13.58
CA ASN A 32 -9.07 0.98 14.88
C ASN A 32 -10.32 0.15 14.75
N ARG A 33 -10.38 -0.94 15.50
CA ARG A 33 -11.62 -1.58 15.87
C ARG A 33 -12.33 -0.76 16.95
N GLU A 34 -13.63 -0.94 17.02
CA GLU A 34 -14.61 -0.35 17.93
C GLU A 34 -14.07 0.43 19.15
N GLY A 35 -14.43 1.70 19.25
CA GLY A 35 -14.33 2.51 20.48
C GLY A 35 -13.05 3.33 20.66
N ALA A 36 -12.05 3.21 19.80
CA ALA A 36 -10.87 4.08 19.84
C ALA A 36 -11.05 5.25 18.86
N SER A 37 -10.22 6.29 18.99
CA SER A 37 -10.26 7.43 18.05
C SER A 37 -10.28 6.97 16.60
N LYS A 38 -11.23 7.52 15.86
CA LYS A 38 -11.49 7.11 14.48
C LYS A 38 -10.22 7.24 13.63
N THR A 39 -9.98 6.29 12.76
CA THR A 39 -8.87 6.34 11.79
C THR A 39 -8.80 7.70 11.06
N GLY A 40 -9.94 8.30 10.72
CA GLY A 40 -10.03 9.62 10.12
C GLY A 40 -9.48 10.75 11.00
N ASP A 41 -9.54 10.64 12.32
CA ASP A 41 -8.98 11.64 13.22
C ASP A 41 -7.45 11.57 13.26
N GLN A 42 -6.88 10.41 13.08
CA GLN A 42 -5.43 10.20 12.99
C GLN A 42 -4.86 10.66 11.64
N VAL A 43 -5.63 10.53 10.56
CA VAL A 43 -5.21 11.00 9.22
C VAL A 43 -5.07 12.52 9.17
N LYS A 44 -5.84 13.27 9.93
CA LYS A 44 -5.72 14.75 10.01
C LYS A 44 -4.34 15.22 10.47
N ASP A 45 -3.64 14.40 11.25
CA ASP A 45 -2.32 14.72 11.79
C ASP A 45 -1.19 14.42 10.80
N VAL A 46 -1.51 13.90 9.61
CA VAL A 46 -0.53 13.68 8.55
C VAL A 46 -0.23 15.01 7.87
N SER A 47 0.98 15.52 8.09
CA SER A 47 1.45 16.72 7.39
C SER A 47 1.76 16.40 5.93
N THR A 48 1.41 17.33 5.06
CA THR A 48 1.74 17.29 3.63
C THR A 48 3.00 18.11 3.36
N GLY A 49 3.79 17.75 2.36
CA GLY A 49 4.94 18.52 1.90
C GLY A 49 6.13 17.66 1.47
N GLY A 50 7.03 18.28 0.71
CA GLY A 50 8.23 17.63 0.18
C GLY A 50 8.04 16.97 -1.18
N GLY A 51 9.15 16.53 -1.80
CA GLY A 51 9.11 15.75 -3.03
C GLY A 51 8.79 14.28 -2.77
N THR A 52 8.23 13.60 -3.75
CA THR A 52 7.87 12.18 -3.64
C THR A 52 8.94 11.32 -4.28
N ARG A 53 9.52 10.40 -3.52
CA ARG A 53 10.42 9.36 -4.02
C ARG A 53 9.75 8.00 -3.91
N ALA A 54 9.46 7.39 -5.04
CA ALA A 54 8.74 6.12 -5.09
C ALA A 54 9.48 4.99 -4.37
N GLN A 55 10.81 4.99 -4.42
CA GLN A 55 11.63 4.04 -3.68
C GLN A 55 11.28 3.98 -2.20
N ASP A 56 10.91 5.09 -1.60
CA ASP A 56 10.78 5.19 -0.15
C ASP A 56 9.55 4.47 0.37
N PHE A 57 8.40 4.67 -0.26
CA PHE A 57 7.19 3.97 0.16
C PHE A 57 7.22 2.46 -0.18
N THR A 58 7.88 2.07 -1.27
CA THR A 58 8.06 0.65 -1.60
C THR A 58 9.07 -0.02 -0.67
N THR A 59 10.12 0.69 -0.25
CA THR A 59 11.06 0.19 0.76
C THR A 59 10.36 -0.03 2.10
N ILE A 60 9.52 0.90 2.53
CA ILE A 60 8.74 0.78 3.77
C ILE A 60 7.79 -0.43 3.70
N ALA A 61 7.08 -0.60 2.59
CA ALA A 61 6.23 -1.77 2.39
C ALA A 61 7.02 -3.07 2.49
N THR A 62 8.17 -3.14 1.81
CA THR A 62 9.05 -4.31 1.85
C THR A 62 9.50 -4.65 3.27
N GLN A 63 9.92 -3.65 4.02
CA GLN A 63 10.37 -3.83 5.40
C GLN A 63 9.22 -4.24 6.33
N TYR A 64 8.04 -3.66 6.15
CA TYR A 64 6.87 -4.03 6.93
C TYR A 64 6.50 -5.50 6.77
N PHE A 65 6.43 -5.97 5.54
CA PHE A 65 6.10 -7.37 5.28
C PHE A 65 7.21 -8.35 5.66
N ASN A 66 8.46 -7.95 5.60
CA ASN A 66 9.61 -8.79 5.94
C ASN A 66 10.11 -8.58 7.38
N HIS A 67 9.38 -7.81 8.21
CA HIS A 67 9.82 -7.57 9.57
C HIS A 67 9.81 -8.85 10.40
N SER A 68 10.89 -9.11 11.15
CA SER A 68 11.08 -10.37 11.87
C SER A 68 10.03 -10.64 12.97
N THR A 69 9.53 -9.58 13.61
CA THR A 69 8.59 -9.68 14.75
C THR A 69 7.22 -9.06 14.46
N ASP A 70 7.18 -8.02 13.62
CA ASP A 70 5.97 -7.22 13.39
C ASP A 70 5.39 -7.38 11.98
N SER A 71 5.89 -8.32 11.17
CA SER A 71 5.30 -8.65 9.88
C SER A 71 3.80 -8.96 10.02
N PRO A 72 2.92 -8.42 9.16
CA PRO A 72 1.49 -8.74 9.18
C PRO A 72 1.21 -10.17 8.71
N ILE A 73 2.19 -10.84 8.12
CA ILE A 73 2.03 -12.19 7.59
C ILE A 73 1.87 -13.19 8.72
N ASP A 74 0.75 -13.91 8.68
CA ASP A 74 0.50 -15.03 9.57
C ASP A 74 0.76 -16.33 8.81
N THR A 75 1.89 -16.95 9.10
CA THR A 75 2.31 -18.20 8.42
C THR A 75 1.41 -19.39 8.74
N SER A 76 0.54 -19.29 9.75
CA SER A 76 -0.46 -20.31 10.07
C SER A 76 -1.77 -20.14 9.31
N ALA A 77 -1.99 -18.99 8.66
CA ALA A 77 -3.19 -18.66 7.91
C ALA A 77 -2.97 -18.89 6.41
N SER A 78 -3.30 -20.07 5.93
CA SER A 78 -3.10 -20.47 4.53
C SER A 78 -3.89 -19.64 3.50
N CYS A 79 -4.91 -18.92 3.94
CA CYS A 79 -5.77 -18.09 3.06
C CYS A 79 -5.57 -16.58 3.26
N GLN A 80 -4.53 -16.14 3.97
CA GLN A 80 -4.25 -14.71 4.14
C GLN A 80 -3.81 -14.09 2.80
N GLY A 81 -4.51 -13.03 2.36
CA GLY A 81 -4.07 -12.14 1.30
C GLY A 81 -3.33 -10.94 1.86
N ASN A 82 -2.22 -10.59 1.21
CA ASN A 82 -1.41 -9.45 1.59
C ASN A 82 -1.36 -8.47 0.42
N TYR A 83 -1.64 -7.21 0.71
CA TYR A 83 -1.79 -6.19 -0.33
C TYR A 83 -1.17 -4.88 0.11
N VAL A 84 -0.66 -4.13 -0.87
CA VAL A 84 -0.25 -2.74 -0.75
C VAL A 84 -1.20 -1.91 -1.60
N ILE A 85 -1.66 -0.78 -1.09
CA ILE A 85 -2.39 0.22 -1.87
C ILE A 85 -1.58 1.51 -1.80
N ILE A 86 -1.14 1.99 -2.94
CA ILE A 86 -0.41 3.24 -3.10
C ILE A 86 -1.36 4.27 -3.69
N ILE A 87 -1.52 5.40 -3.01
CA ILE A 87 -2.35 6.52 -3.47
C ILE A 87 -1.44 7.72 -3.58
N GLY A 88 -1.37 8.32 -4.76
CA GLY A 88 -0.57 9.51 -5.01
C GLY A 88 -1.29 10.50 -5.92
N ASP A 89 -0.93 11.77 -5.78
CA ASP A 89 -1.57 12.92 -6.43
C ASP A 89 -0.62 13.69 -7.37
N GLY A 90 0.52 13.14 -7.66
CA GLY A 90 1.53 13.78 -8.50
C GLY A 90 2.63 12.83 -8.97
N ASP A 91 3.60 13.43 -9.64
CA ASP A 91 4.75 12.73 -10.17
C ASP A 91 5.74 12.39 -9.05
N TRP A 92 6.56 11.36 -9.29
CA TRP A 92 7.60 10.96 -8.37
C TRP A 92 8.93 10.69 -9.07
N VAL A 93 9.99 10.64 -8.29
CA VAL A 93 11.33 10.24 -8.73
C VAL A 93 11.70 8.85 -8.20
N ARG A 94 12.76 8.27 -8.73
CA ARG A 94 13.27 6.94 -8.36
C ARG A 94 12.28 5.81 -8.64
N HIS A 95 11.61 5.91 -9.78
CA HIS A 95 10.61 4.95 -10.23
C HIS A 95 11.19 3.54 -10.40
N GLU A 96 12.36 3.41 -11.04
CA GLU A 96 13.00 2.11 -11.31
C GLU A 96 13.23 1.30 -10.02
N GLN A 97 13.70 1.95 -8.96
CA GLN A 97 13.93 1.29 -7.67
C GLN A 97 12.60 0.84 -7.03
N ALA A 98 11.55 1.62 -7.22
CA ALA A 98 10.21 1.24 -6.77
C ALA A 98 9.68 0.03 -7.52
N MET A 99 9.89 -0.03 -8.83
CA MET A 99 9.51 -1.17 -9.67
C MET A 99 10.19 -2.46 -9.21
N ILE A 100 11.50 -2.41 -8.96
CA ILE A 100 12.26 -3.58 -8.46
C ILE A 100 11.68 -4.09 -7.14
N ALA A 101 11.44 -3.19 -6.18
CA ALA A 101 10.91 -3.56 -4.87
C ALA A 101 9.48 -4.11 -4.97
N THR A 102 8.63 -3.50 -5.80
CA THR A 102 7.24 -3.91 -6.00
C THR A 102 7.15 -5.26 -6.69
N THR A 103 7.97 -5.50 -7.71
CA THR A 103 8.09 -6.80 -8.38
C THR A 103 8.53 -7.89 -7.38
N ALA A 104 9.52 -7.59 -6.54
CA ALA A 104 9.98 -8.54 -5.54
C ALA A 104 8.89 -8.90 -4.51
N LEU A 105 8.04 -7.96 -4.12
CA LEU A 105 6.89 -8.22 -3.26
C LEU A 105 5.84 -9.10 -3.97
N ALA A 106 5.54 -8.82 -5.23
CA ALA A 106 4.53 -9.54 -5.99
C ALA A 106 4.94 -10.97 -6.34
N THR A 107 6.23 -11.19 -6.67
CA THR A 107 6.75 -12.49 -7.09
C THR A 107 7.34 -13.31 -5.94
N GLY A 108 7.46 -12.72 -4.75
CA GLY A 108 7.96 -13.40 -3.56
C GLY A 108 6.97 -14.43 -3.00
N ASN A 109 7.43 -15.21 -2.03
CA ASN A 109 6.67 -16.33 -1.44
C ASN A 109 5.30 -15.92 -0.88
N ASN A 110 5.14 -14.67 -0.49
CA ASN A 110 3.90 -14.15 0.12
C ASN A 110 2.95 -13.51 -0.91
N ASN A 111 3.35 -13.43 -2.18
CA ASN A 111 2.55 -12.91 -3.29
C ASN A 111 1.80 -11.61 -2.91
N ILE A 112 2.55 -10.58 -2.51
CA ILE A 112 2.00 -9.32 -2.01
C ILE A 112 1.70 -8.42 -3.20
N LYS A 113 0.44 -8.34 -3.59
CA LYS A 113 0.02 -7.50 -4.73
C LYS A 113 -0.02 -6.03 -4.36
N THR A 114 0.33 -5.17 -5.32
CA THR A 114 0.30 -3.71 -5.16
C THR A 114 -0.72 -3.10 -6.12
N TYR A 115 -1.68 -2.37 -5.56
CA TYR A 115 -2.60 -1.52 -6.30
C TYR A 115 -2.08 -0.09 -6.30
N ALA A 116 -2.04 0.56 -7.44
CA ALA A 116 -1.71 1.96 -7.58
C ALA A 116 -2.96 2.77 -7.94
N ILE A 117 -3.19 3.86 -7.21
CA ILE A 117 -4.30 4.78 -7.42
C ILE A 117 -3.74 6.16 -7.70
N ALA A 118 -3.98 6.66 -8.90
CA ALA A 118 -3.69 8.02 -9.31
C ALA A 118 -4.86 8.91 -8.87
N PHE A 119 -4.58 9.86 -7.96
CA PHE A 119 -5.60 10.68 -7.32
C PHE A 119 -5.48 12.15 -7.71
N GLY A 120 -6.57 12.71 -8.23
CA GLY A 120 -6.64 14.12 -8.59
C GLY A 120 -6.20 14.43 -10.02
N PRO A 121 -6.37 15.70 -10.47
CA PRO A 121 -6.15 16.10 -11.87
C PRO A 121 -4.72 16.54 -12.19
N GLY A 122 -3.81 16.58 -11.21
CA GLY A 122 -2.49 17.20 -11.34
C GLY A 122 -1.37 16.27 -11.79
N ILE A 123 -1.69 15.04 -12.18
CA ILE A 123 -0.69 14.03 -12.58
C ILE A 123 -0.36 14.20 -14.05
N SER A 124 0.93 14.28 -14.38
CA SER A 124 1.40 14.33 -15.76
C SER A 124 1.20 13.01 -16.50
N ASP A 125 1.34 13.01 -17.82
CA ASP A 125 1.29 11.76 -18.61
C ASP A 125 2.40 10.80 -18.19
N GLU A 126 3.59 11.31 -17.87
CA GLU A 126 4.70 10.49 -17.33
C GLU A 126 4.36 9.94 -15.95
N GLY A 127 3.80 10.75 -15.08
CA GLY A 127 3.32 10.30 -13.76
C GLY A 127 2.26 9.22 -13.90
N MET A 128 1.32 9.37 -14.81
CA MET A 128 0.28 8.36 -15.06
C MET A 128 0.87 7.03 -15.54
N LEU A 129 1.87 7.08 -16.44
CA LEU A 129 2.61 5.91 -16.88
C LEU A 129 3.32 5.23 -15.70
N ASN A 130 3.98 6.01 -14.86
CA ASN A 130 4.66 5.49 -13.66
C ASN A 130 3.70 4.77 -12.71
N PHE A 131 2.49 5.28 -12.50
CA PHE A 131 1.46 4.60 -11.70
C PHE A 131 1.03 3.28 -12.35
N ASP A 132 0.86 3.26 -13.66
CA ASP A 132 0.44 2.07 -14.40
C ASP A 132 1.50 0.98 -14.35
N GLU A 133 2.75 1.32 -14.63
CA GLU A 133 3.89 0.41 -14.52
C GLU A 133 4.05 -0.16 -13.10
N LEU A 134 3.84 0.67 -12.08
CA LEU A 134 3.91 0.22 -10.69
C LEU A 134 2.79 -0.77 -10.36
N ALA A 135 1.57 -0.57 -10.87
CA ALA A 135 0.47 -1.50 -10.70
C ALA A 135 0.78 -2.84 -11.38
N VAL A 136 1.26 -2.81 -12.63
CA VAL A 136 1.65 -4.02 -13.37
C VAL A 136 2.76 -4.78 -12.66
N ALA A 137 3.81 -4.09 -12.22
CA ALA A 137 4.90 -4.68 -11.45
C ALA A 137 4.42 -5.29 -10.13
N GLY A 138 3.39 -4.69 -9.55
CA GLY A 138 2.74 -5.17 -8.33
C GLY A 138 1.78 -6.34 -8.54
N GLY A 139 1.70 -6.91 -9.75
CA GLY A 139 0.83 -8.04 -10.05
C GLY A 139 -0.65 -7.67 -10.12
N THR A 140 -0.97 -6.41 -10.40
CA THR A 140 -2.31 -5.92 -10.72
C THR A 140 -2.36 -5.47 -12.19
N GLU A 141 -3.56 -5.34 -12.77
CA GLU A 141 -3.65 -5.15 -14.22
C GLU A 141 -3.20 -3.77 -14.69
N ARG A 142 -3.57 -2.73 -13.94
CA ARG A 142 -3.32 -1.32 -14.29
C ARG A 142 -3.60 -0.37 -13.13
N VAL A 143 -3.19 0.88 -13.30
CA VAL A 143 -3.54 1.96 -12.40
C VAL A 143 -5.05 2.14 -12.25
N ARG A 144 -5.51 2.50 -11.07
CA ARG A 144 -6.85 2.99 -10.81
C ARG A 144 -6.82 4.52 -10.76
N ILE A 145 -7.85 5.17 -11.27
CA ILE A 145 -7.91 6.63 -11.35
C ILE A 145 -9.07 7.12 -10.49
N ALA A 146 -8.81 8.14 -9.68
CA ALA A 146 -9.82 8.81 -8.88
C ALA A 146 -9.63 10.33 -8.96
N SER A 147 -10.59 11.05 -9.52
CA SER A 147 -10.53 12.49 -9.69
C SER A 147 -10.81 13.28 -8.40
N ASP A 148 -11.53 12.67 -7.49
CA ASP A 148 -11.97 13.28 -6.23
C ASP A 148 -12.19 12.23 -5.13
N GLY A 149 -12.56 12.69 -3.93
CA GLY A 149 -12.73 11.81 -2.77
C GLY A 149 -13.88 10.81 -2.88
N ASN A 150 -14.94 11.11 -3.64
CA ASN A 150 -16.04 10.17 -3.86
C ASN A 150 -15.58 9.04 -4.76
N MET A 151 -14.93 9.39 -5.87
CA MET A 151 -14.37 8.40 -6.79
C MET A 151 -13.27 7.57 -6.12
N LEU A 152 -12.44 8.17 -5.27
CA LEU A 152 -11.46 7.42 -4.48
C LEU A 152 -12.13 6.38 -3.58
N LYS A 153 -13.24 6.74 -2.93
CA LYS A 153 -14.02 5.81 -2.11
C LYS A 153 -14.59 4.65 -2.93
N GLU A 154 -15.10 4.94 -4.13
CA GLU A 154 -15.61 3.91 -5.05
C GLU A 154 -14.49 2.96 -5.48
N VAL A 155 -13.37 3.50 -5.93
CA VAL A 155 -12.18 2.71 -6.33
C VAL A 155 -11.68 1.82 -5.19
N LEU A 156 -11.60 2.35 -3.97
CA LEU A 156 -11.21 1.56 -2.80
C LEU A 156 -12.22 0.45 -2.48
N ASN A 157 -13.52 0.74 -2.57
CA ASN A 157 -14.56 -0.26 -2.37
C ASN A 157 -14.49 -1.37 -3.43
N ASP A 158 -14.23 -1.04 -4.69
CA ASP A 158 -14.08 -2.02 -5.76
C ASP A 158 -12.87 -2.93 -5.54
N ILE A 159 -11.73 -2.35 -5.15
CA ILE A 159 -10.53 -3.12 -4.81
C ILE A 159 -10.85 -4.08 -3.66
N ILE A 160 -11.40 -3.58 -2.56
CA ILE A 160 -11.69 -4.39 -1.36
C ILE A 160 -12.72 -5.49 -1.67
N SER A 161 -13.76 -5.17 -2.42
CA SER A 161 -14.79 -6.12 -2.81
C SER A 161 -14.23 -7.23 -3.69
N GLY A 162 -13.37 -6.88 -4.66
CA GLY A 162 -12.66 -7.86 -5.49
C GLY A 162 -11.79 -8.80 -4.66
N LEU A 163 -11.07 -8.26 -3.66
CA LEU A 163 -10.23 -9.06 -2.76
C LEU A 163 -11.03 -10.06 -1.92
N ILE A 164 -12.26 -9.70 -1.53
CA ILE A 164 -13.15 -10.59 -0.78
C ILE A 164 -13.65 -11.73 -1.67
N VAL A 165 -14.09 -11.42 -2.90
CA VAL A 165 -14.61 -12.41 -3.84
C VAL A 165 -13.55 -13.43 -4.23
N ASP A 166 -12.32 -13.00 -4.51
CA ASP A 166 -11.21 -13.89 -4.83
C ASP A 166 -10.91 -14.91 -3.72
N ARG A 167 -11.26 -14.60 -2.48
CA ARG A 167 -11.02 -15.45 -1.31
C ARG A 167 -12.16 -16.39 -0.97
N VAL A 168 -13.37 -16.06 -1.36
CA VAL A 168 -14.59 -16.88 -1.05
C VAL A 168 -14.85 -17.94 -2.13
N SER A 169 -14.27 -17.82 -3.30
CA SER A 169 -14.52 -18.71 -4.44
C SER A 169 -14.01 -20.17 -4.29
N PHE A 170 -13.36 -20.53 -3.19
CA PHE A 170 -12.70 -21.83 -3.04
C PHE A 170 -13.46 -22.88 -2.25
N THR A 171 -14.71 -22.64 -1.89
CA THR A 171 -15.50 -23.61 -1.13
C THR A 171 -16.73 -24.10 -1.87
N SER A 172 -16.54 -24.70 -3.04
CA SER A 172 -17.54 -25.62 -3.55
C SER A 172 -17.05 -27.04 -3.27
N PRO A 173 -17.62 -27.77 -2.32
CA PRO A 173 -17.32 -29.19 -2.20
C PRO A 173 -17.86 -29.88 -3.45
N SER A 174 -16.99 -30.52 -4.19
CA SER A 174 -17.41 -31.50 -5.19
C SER A 174 -18.03 -32.68 -4.45
N ILE A 175 -19.31 -32.88 -4.63
CA ILE A 175 -20.04 -34.08 -4.23
C ILE A 175 -19.76 -35.18 -5.24
#